data_48fd915e617624d5a39d6825de0c4ec6
#
_entry.id   48fd915e617624d5a39d6825de0c4ec6
#
_cell.length_a   1.000
_cell.length_b   1.000
_cell.length_c   1.000
_cell.angle_alpha   90.00
_cell.angle_beta   90.00
_cell.angle_gamma   90.00
#
_symmetry.space_group_name_H-M   'P 1'
#
loop_
_entity.id
_entity.type
_entity.pdbx_description
1 polymer ?
#
loop_
_entity_poly.entity_id
_entity_poly.type
_entity_poly.pdbx_seq_one_letter_code
_entity_poly.pdbx_strand_id
1 'polypeptide(L)'
;MSPYVAGTALFDGWYMKGTLSGYDTMFLLLGRGELKKGALKVQHNEEWAVLYIKDEKPPRVKLTLSGVPRAEVELEMACNIVKYKGAARSDEWGSGLQQTAEQLISNEIARVFNICRELNSDAFGFGEYASTQFSDIVSWEGYDWKSKYPLMEAEFCVKLELADENVTTRLE
;
A
#
# COMPACT_ATOMS: atom_id res chain seq x y z
N MET A 1 8.65 19.06 -17.80
CA MET A 1 7.57 18.93 -16.79
C MET A 1 7.35 17.44 -16.54
N SER A 2 7.59 16.93 -15.36
CA SER A 2 7.31 15.52 -15.07
C SER A 2 5.83 15.38 -14.74
N PRO A 3 5.11 14.40 -15.32
CA PRO A 3 3.73 14.12 -14.93
C PRO A 3 3.69 13.69 -13.47
N TYR A 4 2.69 14.17 -12.74
CA TYR A 4 2.44 13.71 -11.37
C TYR A 4 1.01 13.19 -11.25
N VAL A 5 0.80 12.22 -10.38
CA VAL A 5 -0.53 11.65 -10.12
C VAL A 5 -1.27 12.57 -9.16
N ALA A 6 -2.33 13.22 -9.64
CA ALA A 6 -3.16 14.11 -8.82
C ALA A 6 -4.15 13.33 -7.94
N GLY A 7 -4.53 12.13 -8.36
CA GLY A 7 -5.49 11.28 -7.68
C GLY A 7 -5.97 10.14 -8.57
N THR A 8 -6.85 9.29 -8.02
CA THR A 8 -7.47 8.16 -8.72
C THR A 8 -8.97 8.24 -8.61
N ALA A 9 -9.69 8.04 -9.71
CA ALA A 9 -11.14 7.88 -9.70
C ALA A 9 -11.50 6.40 -9.39
N LEU A 10 -12.46 6.22 -8.48
CA LEU A 10 -12.96 4.91 -8.07
C LEU A 10 -14.30 4.62 -8.75
N PHE A 11 -14.44 3.43 -9.31
CA PHE A 11 -15.62 3.01 -10.05
C PHE A 11 -16.20 1.72 -9.47
N ASP A 12 -17.53 1.62 -9.49
CA ASP A 12 -18.29 0.39 -9.36
C ASP A 12 -18.96 0.12 -10.72
N GLY A 13 -18.37 -0.77 -11.50
CA GLY A 13 -18.74 -0.97 -12.90
C GLY A 13 -18.56 0.32 -13.72
N TRP A 14 -19.63 0.84 -14.28
CA TRP A 14 -19.62 2.06 -15.10
C TRP A 14 -19.83 3.37 -14.31
N TYR A 15 -20.09 3.27 -13.01
CA TYR A 15 -20.42 4.42 -12.17
C TYR A 15 -19.23 4.85 -11.32
N MET A 16 -18.81 6.10 -11.47
CA MET A 16 -17.84 6.70 -10.58
C MET A 16 -18.46 6.88 -9.20
N LYS A 17 -17.83 6.35 -8.17
CA LYS A 17 -18.29 6.36 -6.77
C LYS A 17 -17.53 7.34 -5.90
N GLY A 18 -16.30 7.66 -6.27
CA GLY A 18 -15.46 8.55 -5.48
C GLY A 18 -14.10 8.79 -6.10
N THR A 19 -13.24 9.46 -5.35
CA THR A 19 -11.86 9.73 -5.73
C THR A 19 -10.91 9.52 -4.56
N LEU A 20 -9.71 9.11 -4.86
CA LEU A 20 -8.58 9.14 -3.95
C LEU A 20 -7.71 10.37 -4.25
N SER A 21 -7.19 11.01 -3.20
CA SER A 21 -6.17 12.05 -3.35
C SER A 21 -4.88 11.48 -3.93
N GLY A 22 -3.94 12.34 -4.33
CA GLY A 22 -2.61 11.88 -4.75
C GLY A 22 -1.86 11.14 -3.64
N TYR A 23 -2.06 11.54 -2.38
CA TYR A 23 -1.52 10.85 -1.21
C TYR A 23 -2.13 9.44 -1.05
N ASP A 24 -3.44 9.31 -1.11
CA ASP A 24 -4.11 8.01 -1.02
C ASP A 24 -3.77 7.10 -2.22
N THR A 25 -3.65 7.70 -3.42
CA THR A 25 -3.24 6.97 -4.62
C THR A 25 -1.84 6.36 -4.48
N MET A 26 -0.93 7.04 -3.77
CA MET A 26 0.40 6.47 -3.48
C MET A 26 0.27 5.17 -2.68
N PHE A 27 -0.59 5.11 -1.67
CA PHE A 27 -0.79 3.89 -0.88
C PHE A 27 -1.57 2.81 -1.63
N LEU A 28 -2.49 3.18 -2.52
CA LEU A 28 -3.10 2.23 -3.45
C LEU A 28 -2.03 1.56 -4.33
N LEU A 29 -1.15 2.36 -4.93
CA LEU A 29 -0.08 1.85 -5.79
C LEU A 29 0.95 1.02 -5.01
N LEU A 30 1.27 1.42 -3.76
CA LEU A 30 2.10 0.61 -2.87
C LEU A 30 1.45 -0.75 -2.59
N GLY A 31 0.18 -0.78 -2.20
CA GLY A 31 -0.54 -2.03 -1.91
C GLY A 31 -0.68 -2.96 -3.12
N ARG A 32 -0.60 -2.41 -4.33
CA ARG A 32 -0.59 -3.16 -5.60
C ARG A 32 0.82 -3.57 -6.06
N GLY A 33 1.88 -3.06 -5.42
CA GLY A 33 3.26 -3.22 -5.89
C GLY A 33 3.54 -2.51 -7.23
N GLU A 34 2.85 -1.42 -7.49
CA GLU A 34 2.96 -0.64 -8.74
C GLU A 34 3.63 0.73 -8.54
N LEU A 35 3.99 1.08 -7.31
CA LEU A 35 4.69 2.33 -7.02
C LEU A 35 6.16 2.20 -7.39
N LYS A 36 6.55 2.79 -8.51
CA LYS A 36 7.97 2.80 -8.92
C LYS A 36 8.86 3.57 -7.96
N LYS A 37 8.34 4.65 -7.38
CA LYS A 37 9.04 5.51 -6.42
C LYS A 37 8.08 6.48 -5.75
N GLY A 38 8.31 6.74 -4.46
CA GLY A 38 7.56 7.71 -3.70
C GLY A 38 8.37 8.30 -2.56
N ALA A 39 7.97 9.46 -2.06
CA ALA A 39 8.58 10.08 -0.89
C ALA A 39 7.54 10.14 0.24
N LEU A 40 7.91 9.65 1.42
CA LEU A 40 7.06 9.61 2.59
C LEU A 40 7.76 10.30 3.76
N LYS A 41 7.08 11.27 4.38
CA LYS A 41 7.55 11.85 5.64
C LYS A 41 7.06 10.99 6.80
N VAL A 42 8.00 10.50 7.60
CA VAL A 42 7.75 9.71 8.80
C VAL A 42 8.20 10.50 10.01
N GLN A 43 7.36 10.57 11.03
CA GLN A 43 7.70 11.13 12.32
C GLN A 43 7.95 10.00 13.31
N HIS A 44 9.10 10.03 13.96
CA HIS A 44 9.47 9.10 15.01
C HIS A 44 9.89 9.89 16.24
N ASN A 45 9.10 9.81 17.32
CA ASN A 45 9.21 10.68 18.50
C ASN A 45 9.09 12.17 18.12
N GLU A 46 10.06 13.02 18.54
CA GLU A 46 10.12 14.46 18.21
C GLU A 46 10.88 14.74 16.90
N GLU A 47 11.39 13.70 16.27
CA GLU A 47 12.21 13.75 15.07
C GLU A 47 11.41 13.32 13.83
N TRP A 48 11.91 13.66 12.66
CA TRP A 48 11.29 13.21 11.41
C TRP A 48 12.33 12.89 10.35
N ALA A 49 11.94 12.01 9.45
CA ALA A 49 12.70 11.69 8.25
C ALA A 49 11.80 11.71 7.01
N VAL A 50 12.39 11.97 5.85
CA VAL A 50 11.78 11.73 4.56
C VAL A 50 12.43 10.49 3.97
N LEU A 51 11.62 9.47 3.80
CA LEU A 51 11.98 8.21 3.18
C LEU A 51 11.65 8.27 1.69
N TYR A 52 12.57 7.84 0.86
CA TYR A 52 12.33 7.56 -0.53
C TYR A 52 12.11 6.07 -0.69
N ILE A 53 10.88 5.69 -1.01
CA ILE A 53 10.43 4.31 -1.08
C ILE A 53 10.41 3.86 -2.53
N LYS A 54 10.82 2.62 -2.76
CA LYS A 54 10.82 1.97 -4.06
C LYS A 54 10.34 0.53 -3.90
N ASP A 55 9.36 0.14 -4.70
CA ASP A 55 8.96 -1.26 -4.81
C ASP A 55 10.07 -2.05 -5.51
N GLU A 56 10.49 -3.14 -4.88
CA GLU A 56 11.51 -4.02 -5.46
C GLU A 56 10.94 -5.36 -5.90
N LYS A 57 9.88 -5.80 -5.23
CA LYS A 57 9.26 -7.10 -5.49
C LYS A 57 7.74 -6.96 -5.61
N PRO A 58 7.11 -7.77 -6.46
CA PRO A 58 5.64 -7.82 -6.48
C PRO A 58 5.11 -8.31 -5.13
N PRO A 59 3.93 -7.82 -4.68
CA PRO A 59 3.30 -8.25 -3.44
C PRO A 59 2.99 -9.74 -3.48
N ARG A 60 3.14 -10.40 -2.33
CA ARG A 60 2.66 -11.76 -2.14
C ARG A 60 1.25 -11.70 -1.58
N VAL A 61 0.28 -12.16 -2.37
CA VAL A 61 -1.14 -12.14 -2.01
C VAL A 61 -1.61 -13.57 -1.77
N LYS A 62 -2.08 -13.83 -0.55
CA LYS A 62 -2.79 -15.06 -0.21
C LYS A 62 -4.25 -14.72 0.01
N LEU A 63 -5.12 -15.23 -0.87
CA LEU A 63 -6.55 -14.95 -0.86
C LEU A 63 -7.34 -16.21 -0.54
N THR A 64 -8.19 -16.12 0.49
CA THR A 64 -9.13 -17.17 0.90
C THR A 64 -10.53 -16.73 0.57
N LEU A 65 -11.28 -17.57 -0.17
CA LEU A 65 -12.62 -17.27 -0.67
C LEU A 65 -13.75 -17.98 0.08
N SER A 66 -13.42 -18.87 1.03
CA SER A 66 -14.43 -19.56 1.83
C SER A 66 -15.06 -18.62 2.89
N GLY A 67 -16.39 -18.47 2.85
CA GLY A 67 -17.10 -17.55 3.72
C GLY A 67 -16.90 -16.08 3.33
N VAL A 68 -16.44 -15.26 4.28
CA VAL A 68 -16.03 -13.88 4.01
C VAL A 68 -14.66 -13.90 3.33
N PRO A 69 -14.48 -13.28 2.15
CA PRO A 69 -13.19 -13.23 1.49
C PRO A 69 -12.15 -12.53 2.37
N ARG A 70 -10.95 -13.13 2.44
CA ARG A 70 -9.85 -12.57 3.23
C ARG A 70 -8.54 -12.61 2.44
N ALA A 71 -7.85 -11.47 2.40
CA ALA A 71 -6.51 -11.37 1.83
C ALA A 71 -5.46 -11.13 2.92
N GLU A 72 -4.34 -11.82 2.82
CA GLU A 72 -3.08 -11.54 3.50
C GLU A 72 -2.09 -11.05 2.43
N VAL A 73 -1.60 -9.82 2.57
CA VAL A 73 -0.74 -9.16 1.58
C VAL A 73 0.59 -8.84 2.24
N GLU A 74 1.66 -9.47 1.76
CA GLU A 74 3.02 -9.18 2.19
C GLU A 74 3.73 -8.29 1.15
N LEU A 75 4.31 -7.18 1.61
CA LEU A 75 4.99 -6.18 0.83
C LEU A 75 6.45 -6.03 1.30
N GLU A 76 7.40 -6.17 0.40
CA GLU A 76 8.82 -5.96 0.66
C GLU A 76 9.29 -4.76 -0.19
N MET A 77 9.82 -3.74 0.46
CA MET A 77 10.22 -2.48 -0.17
C MET A 77 11.61 -2.05 0.29
N ALA A 78 12.38 -1.44 -0.61
CA ALA A 78 13.58 -0.74 -0.22
C ALA A 78 13.29 0.73 0.05
N CYS A 79 13.97 1.33 1.03
CA CYS A 79 13.88 2.75 1.29
C CYS A 79 15.23 3.36 1.63
N ASN A 80 15.39 4.63 1.25
CA ASN A 80 16.54 5.46 1.58
C ASN A 80 16.09 6.68 2.36
N ILE A 81 16.86 7.10 3.37
CA ILE A 81 16.61 8.36 4.06
C ILE A 81 17.24 9.47 3.23
N VAL A 82 16.40 10.34 2.64
CA VAL A 82 16.88 11.47 1.84
C VAL A 82 17.04 12.76 2.66
N LYS A 83 16.28 12.89 3.75
CA LYS A 83 16.32 14.06 4.62
C LYS A 83 15.84 13.69 6.01
N TYR A 84 16.46 14.26 7.05
CA TYR A 84 16.00 14.08 8.42
C TYR A 84 16.30 15.29 9.30
N LYS A 85 15.54 15.42 10.39
CA LYS A 85 15.79 16.35 11.47
C LYS A 85 15.77 15.57 12.77
N GLY A 86 16.89 15.62 13.52
CA GLY A 86 17.04 14.91 14.78
C GLY A 86 18.49 14.73 15.19
N ALA A 87 18.72 13.94 16.24
CA ALA A 87 20.03 13.60 16.77
C ALA A 87 20.89 12.81 15.75
N ALA A 88 22.12 12.55 16.10
CA ALA A 88 23.01 11.75 15.26
C ALA A 88 22.40 10.37 15.01
N ARG A 89 22.45 9.93 13.76
CA ARG A 89 21.95 8.63 13.30
C ARG A 89 22.62 7.50 14.10
N SER A 90 21.84 6.80 14.91
CA SER A 90 22.25 5.56 15.58
C SER A 90 21.48 4.40 14.96
N ASP A 91 22.03 3.18 15.08
CA ASP A 91 21.35 1.96 14.62
C ASP A 91 19.98 1.79 15.29
N GLU A 92 19.89 2.19 16.58
CA GLU A 92 18.64 2.15 17.35
C GLU A 92 17.59 3.13 16.79
N TRP A 93 18.00 4.34 16.44
CA TRP A 93 17.13 5.32 15.78
C TRP A 93 16.67 4.83 14.41
N GLY A 94 17.56 4.25 13.61
CA GLY A 94 17.25 3.68 12.31
C GLY A 94 16.20 2.56 12.39
N SER A 95 16.38 1.64 13.33
CA SER A 95 15.44 0.54 13.58
C SER A 95 14.08 1.03 14.05
N GLY A 96 14.03 2.02 14.96
CA GLY A 96 12.78 2.64 15.42
C GLY A 96 12.04 3.38 14.32
N LEU A 97 12.76 4.13 13.49
CA LEU A 97 12.20 4.82 12.31
C LEU A 97 11.64 3.82 11.31
N GLN A 98 12.37 2.74 11.02
CA GLN A 98 11.92 1.67 10.12
C GLN A 98 10.60 1.06 10.60
N GLN A 99 10.53 0.64 11.87
CA GLN A 99 9.32 0.07 12.43
C GLN A 99 8.12 1.04 12.40
N THR A 100 8.38 2.33 12.69
CA THR A 100 7.36 3.37 12.61
C THR A 100 6.86 3.56 11.18
N ALA A 101 7.76 3.51 10.20
CA ALA A 101 7.41 3.63 8.79
C ALA A 101 6.63 2.43 8.28
N GLU A 102 7.02 1.20 8.64
CA GLU A 102 6.30 -0.04 8.31
C GLU A 102 4.86 0.01 8.81
N GLN A 103 4.68 0.40 10.08
CA GLN A 103 3.36 0.53 10.70
C GLN A 103 2.51 1.63 10.03
N LEU A 104 3.11 2.78 9.73
CA LEU A 104 2.43 3.87 9.04
C LEU A 104 1.94 3.44 7.65
N ILE A 105 2.80 2.82 6.86
CA ILE A 105 2.47 2.38 5.50
C ILE A 105 1.38 1.31 5.53
N SER A 106 1.50 0.31 6.41
CA SER A 106 0.51 -0.74 6.60
C SER A 106 -0.87 -0.17 6.94
N ASN A 107 -0.93 0.75 7.91
CA ASN A 107 -2.17 1.39 8.34
C ASN A 107 -2.80 2.25 7.22
N GLU A 108 -1.99 2.99 6.48
CA GLU A 108 -2.47 3.83 5.39
C GLU A 108 -2.98 3.01 4.20
N ILE A 109 -2.30 1.90 3.84
CA ILE A 109 -2.80 0.97 2.82
C ILE A 109 -4.14 0.37 3.27
N ALA A 110 -4.25 -0.08 4.52
CA ALA A 110 -5.49 -0.63 5.06
C ALA A 110 -6.62 0.41 5.06
N ARG A 111 -6.32 1.68 5.38
CA ARG A 111 -7.29 2.78 5.31
C ARG A 111 -7.79 2.99 3.89
N VAL A 112 -6.89 3.04 2.92
CA VAL A 112 -7.25 3.23 1.49
C VAL A 112 -8.05 2.02 0.98
N PHE A 113 -7.67 0.80 1.36
CA PHE A 113 -8.44 -0.40 1.06
C PHE A 113 -9.89 -0.29 1.59
N ASN A 114 -10.08 0.15 2.82
CA ASN A 114 -11.41 0.32 3.39
C ASN A 114 -12.25 1.33 2.60
N ILE A 115 -11.67 2.45 2.16
CA ILE A 115 -12.36 3.42 1.29
C ILE A 115 -12.81 2.75 -0.02
N CYS A 116 -11.92 2.00 -0.66
CA CYS A 116 -12.24 1.29 -1.90
C CYS A 116 -13.35 0.25 -1.69
N ARG A 117 -13.30 -0.51 -0.60
CA ARG A 117 -14.27 -1.51 -0.22
C ARG A 117 -15.67 -0.92 0.03
N GLU A 118 -15.75 0.18 0.80
CA GLU A 118 -17.00 0.88 1.10
C GLU A 118 -17.67 1.44 -0.15
N LEU A 119 -16.87 1.83 -1.14
CA LEU A 119 -17.36 2.31 -2.44
C LEU A 119 -17.61 1.17 -3.44
N ASN A 120 -17.44 -0.08 -3.02
CA ASN A 120 -17.53 -1.27 -3.89
C ASN A 120 -16.65 -1.16 -5.15
N SER A 121 -15.47 -0.56 -5.01
CA SER A 121 -14.50 -0.37 -6.07
C SER A 121 -13.27 -1.21 -5.81
N ASP A 122 -13.11 -2.32 -6.51
CA ASP A 122 -11.94 -3.23 -6.36
C ASP A 122 -10.70 -2.65 -7.03
N ALA A 123 -10.29 -1.46 -6.57
CA ALA A 123 -9.12 -0.77 -7.11
C ALA A 123 -7.79 -1.48 -6.77
N PHE A 124 -7.77 -2.34 -5.75
CA PHE A 124 -6.62 -3.20 -5.44
C PHE A 124 -6.47 -4.40 -6.37
N GLY A 125 -7.53 -4.75 -7.11
CA GLY A 125 -7.50 -5.85 -8.08
C GLY A 125 -7.61 -7.23 -7.44
N PHE A 126 -8.17 -7.36 -6.23
CA PHE A 126 -8.32 -8.66 -5.58
C PHE A 126 -9.23 -9.62 -6.37
N GLY A 127 -10.17 -9.11 -7.17
CA GLY A 127 -10.98 -9.91 -8.07
C GLY A 127 -10.18 -10.65 -9.14
N GLU A 128 -9.05 -10.07 -9.57
CA GLU A 128 -8.14 -10.76 -10.49
C GLU A 128 -7.53 -12.00 -9.82
N TYR A 129 -7.03 -11.86 -8.58
CA TYR A 129 -6.51 -12.99 -7.79
C TYR A 129 -7.61 -14.01 -7.48
N ALA A 130 -8.83 -13.54 -7.14
CA ALA A 130 -9.95 -14.41 -6.84
C ALA A 130 -10.34 -15.26 -8.08
N SER A 131 -10.42 -14.64 -9.24
CA SER A 131 -10.84 -15.32 -10.48
C SER A 131 -9.92 -16.49 -10.85
N THR A 132 -8.62 -16.39 -10.53
CA THR A 132 -7.66 -17.46 -10.82
C THR A 132 -7.89 -18.76 -10.02
N GLN A 133 -8.71 -18.72 -8.97
CA GLN A 133 -9.03 -19.89 -8.15
C GLN A 133 -10.21 -20.71 -8.72
N PHE A 134 -10.84 -20.24 -9.79
CA PHE A 134 -11.95 -20.92 -10.45
C PHE A 134 -11.49 -21.55 -11.75
N SER A 135 -11.99 -22.78 -12.03
CA SER A 135 -11.62 -23.53 -13.22
C SER A 135 -12.33 -23.06 -14.49
N ASP A 136 -13.45 -22.36 -14.34
CA ASP A 136 -14.30 -21.91 -15.44
C ASP A 136 -15.06 -20.63 -15.09
N ILE A 137 -15.54 -19.93 -16.12
CA ILE A 137 -16.21 -18.65 -15.98
C ILE A 137 -17.57 -18.76 -15.28
N VAL A 138 -18.28 -19.87 -15.43
CA VAL A 138 -19.60 -20.07 -14.82
C VAL A 138 -19.48 -20.16 -13.31
N SER A 139 -18.48 -20.89 -12.82
CA SER A 139 -18.16 -20.98 -11.39
C SER A 139 -17.73 -19.64 -10.81
N TRP A 140 -16.94 -18.85 -11.56
CA TRP A 140 -16.55 -17.50 -11.16
C TRP A 140 -17.75 -16.54 -11.09
N GLU A 141 -18.59 -16.52 -12.12
CA GLU A 141 -19.80 -15.69 -12.13
C GLU A 141 -20.76 -16.09 -11.00
N GLY A 142 -20.90 -17.40 -10.75
CA GLY A 142 -21.71 -17.93 -9.65
C GLY A 142 -21.18 -17.57 -8.25
N TYR A 143 -19.90 -17.25 -8.11
CA TYR A 143 -19.33 -16.77 -6.84
C TYR A 143 -19.80 -15.37 -6.48
N ASP A 144 -20.17 -14.56 -7.47
CA ASP A 144 -20.65 -13.18 -7.32
C ASP A 144 -19.69 -12.29 -6.51
N TRP A 145 -18.49 -12.12 -7.05
CA TRP A 145 -17.45 -11.30 -6.42
C TRP A 145 -17.95 -9.90 -6.04
N LYS A 146 -18.77 -9.29 -6.88
CA LYS A 146 -19.28 -7.95 -6.67
C LYS A 146 -20.09 -7.79 -5.37
N SER A 147 -20.86 -8.79 -4.98
CA SER A 147 -21.60 -8.79 -3.72
C SER A 147 -20.74 -9.18 -2.51
N LYS A 148 -19.64 -9.89 -2.75
CA LYS A 148 -18.73 -10.35 -1.69
C LYS A 148 -17.61 -9.38 -1.37
N TYR A 149 -17.13 -8.60 -2.35
CA TYR A 149 -16.05 -7.65 -2.16
C TYR A 149 -16.30 -6.61 -1.04
N PRO A 150 -17.50 -6.02 -0.88
CA PRO A 150 -17.77 -5.11 0.25
C PRO A 150 -17.64 -5.73 1.64
N LEU A 151 -17.66 -7.06 1.72
CA LEU A 151 -17.52 -7.80 2.97
C LEU A 151 -16.08 -8.25 3.22
N MET A 152 -15.20 -8.10 2.22
CA MET A 152 -13.83 -8.58 2.26
C MET A 152 -13.03 -7.96 3.40
N GLU A 153 -12.19 -8.78 4.02
CA GLU A 153 -11.15 -8.35 4.96
C GLU A 153 -9.77 -8.44 4.29
N ALA A 154 -8.90 -7.48 4.59
CA ALA A 154 -7.51 -7.54 4.13
C ALA A 154 -6.55 -7.10 5.22
N GLU A 155 -5.45 -7.82 5.34
CA GLU A 155 -4.34 -7.53 6.23
C GLU A 155 -3.10 -7.25 5.38
N PHE A 156 -2.39 -6.15 5.67
CA PHE A 156 -1.19 -5.73 4.95
C PHE A 156 0.00 -5.78 5.89
N CYS A 157 0.98 -6.60 5.55
CA CYS A 157 2.25 -6.71 6.26
C CYS A 157 3.35 -6.07 5.41
N VAL A 158 3.94 -5.00 5.91
CA VAL A 158 4.99 -4.23 5.21
C VAL A 158 6.33 -4.48 5.86
N LYS A 159 7.33 -4.78 5.05
CA LYS A 159 8.74 -4.86 5.44
C LYS A 159 9.55 -3.87 4.63
N LEU A 160 10.28 -3.00 5.31
CA LEU A 160 11.18 -2.04 4.70
C LEU A 160 12.63 -2.50 4.88
N GLU A 161 13.40 -2.47 3.81
CA GLU A 161 14.85 -2.58 3.88
C GLU A 161 15.45 -1.18 3.75
N LEU A 162 16.04 -0.67 4.84
CA LEU A 162 16.79 0.59 4.83
C LEU A 162 18.13 0.34 4.13
N ALA A 163 18.30 0.93 2.95
CA ALA A 163 19.60 0.91 2.29
C ALA A 163 20.59 1.82 3.04
N ASP A 164 21.78 1.29 3.32
CA ASP A 164 22.84 1.99 4.09
C ASP A 164 23.45 3.20 3.37
N GLU A 165 23.07 3.50 2.15
CA GLU A 165 23.73 4.49 1.31
C GLU A 165 22.98 5.81 1.21
N ASN A 166 23.71 6.87 1.57
CA ASN A 166 23.50 8.27 1.22
C ASN A 166 22.30 9.00 1.83
N VAL A 167 22.42 9.32 3.09
CA VAL A 167 21.74 10.50 3.64
C VAL A 167 22.27 11.74 2.92
N THR A 168 21.45 12.34 2.06
CA THR A 168 21.88 13.45 1.22
C THR A 168 21.93 14.77 2.00
N THR A 169 21.11 14.97 3.05
CA THR A 169 21.07 16.24 3.77
C THR A 169 20.54 16.10 5.21
N ARG A 170 21.33 16.50 6.20
CA ARG A 170 20.88 16.80 7.57
C ARG A 170 20.38 18.24 7.61
N LEU A 171 19.24 18.48 8.23
CA LEU A 171 18.76 19.83 8.57
C LEU A 171 19.09 20.13 10.03
N GLU A 172 19.73 21.26 10.27
CA GLU A 172 19.96 21.82 11.60
C GLU A 172 18.65 22.33 12.24
#